data_411c190eb4861f9044d0f71dd56a4133
#
_entry.id   411c190eb4861f9044d0f71dd56a4133
#
_cell.length_a   1.000
_cell.length_b   1.000
_cell.length_c   1.000
_cell.angle_alpha   90.00
_cell.angle_beta   90.00
_cell.angle_gamma   90.00
#
_symmetry.space_group_name_H-M   'P 1'
#
loop_
_entity.id
_entity.type
_entity.pdbx_description
1 polymer ?
#
loop_
_entity_poly.entity_id
_entity_poly.type
_entity_poly.pdbx_seq_one_letter_code
_entity_poly.pdbx_strand_id
1 'polypeptide(L)'
;CSQSRGLGDVYKRQLLLVNHDGKVVQGDKDVNVAAFAIHSRLHKARPDVNAAAHSHSIYGRTFSTLGKLLDPISQDACAFYENQGIYKDFSGVVEEVDEGDEIAKALGDKKVAILQNHGILTTGPSVDIALWFYMSMERCCQAQLMAEAAGKPISVSHETAVKTREFIANDIAAWASYQPAFDKIVKMQPDLLD
;
A
#
# COMPACT_ATOMS: atom_id res chain seq x y z
N CYS A 1 15.18 -12.08 -36.56
CA CYS A 1 15.66 -12.37 -35.22
C CYS A 1 14.78 -11.62 -34.22
N SER A 2 13.75 -12.25 -33.66
CA SER A 2 12.97 -11.65 -32.59
C SER A 2 13.81 -11.74 -31.31
N GLN A 3 14.43 -10.64 -30.91
CA GLN A 3 14.93 -10.51 -29.55
C GLN A 3 13.69 -10.60 -28.62
N SER A 4 13.60 -11.67 -27.84
CA SER A 4 12.70 -11.70 -26.70
C SER A 4 13.14 -10.61 -25.72
N ARG A 5 12.44 -9.49 -25.73
CA ARG A 5 12.63 -8.43 -24.74
C ARG A 5 12.22 -9.03 -23.41
N GLY A 6 13.13 -9.06 -22.44
CA GLY A 6 12.88 -9.59 -21.12
C GLY A 6 11.72 -8.86 -20.43
N LEU A 7 11.04 -9.52 -19.48
CA LEU A 7 9.96 -8.91 -18.69
C LEU A 7 10.40 -7.62 -17.98
N GLY A 8 11.65 -7.51 -17.54
CA GLY A 8 12.24 -6.31 -16.96
C GLY A 8 12.14 -5.08 -17.87
N ASP A 9 12.41 -5.26 -19.16
CA ASP A 9 12.33 -4.20 -20.17
C ASP A 9 10.88 -3.67 -20.36
N VAL A 10 9.88 -4.53 -20.19
CA VAL A 10 8.46 -4.15 -20.27
C VAL A 10 8.06 -3.32 -19.07
N TYR A 11 8.45 -3.70 -17.86
CA TYR A 11 8.12 -2.96 -16.64
C TYR A 11 8.84 -1.61 -16.53
N LYS A 12 10.12 -1.55 -16.88
CA LYS A 12 10.89 -0.29 -16.90
C LYS A 12 10.30 0.76 -17.84
N ARG A 13 9.72 0.34 -18.96
CA ARG A 13 9.04 1.24 -19.90
C ARG A 13 7.70 1.74 -19.41
N GLN A 14 7.17 1.22 -18.32
CA GLN A 14 5.94 1.72 -17.69
C GLN A 14 6.23 2.81 -16.66
N LEU A 15 7.51 3.01 -16.27
CA LEU A 15 7.87 4.05 -15.33
C LEU A 15 7.80 5.42 -15.99
N LEU A 16 7.13 6.34 -15.32
CA LEU A 16 6.99 7.73 -15.74
C LEU A 16 7.54 8.64 -14.65
N LEU A 17 8.26 9.67 -15.06
CA LEU A 17 8.53 10.81 -14.19
C LEU A 17 7.49 11.89 -14.48
N VAL A 18 6.69 12.23 -13.48
CA VAL A 18 5.60 13.19 -13.60
C VAL A 18 5.86 14.35 -12.64
N ASN A 19 5.72 15.58 -13.11
CA ASN A 19 5.84 16.74 -12.25
C ASN A 19 4.56 16.99 -11.42
N HIS A 20 4.59 17.97 -10.51
CA HIS A 20 3.47 18.27 -9.64
C HIS A 20 2.20 18.76 -10.37
N ASP A 21 2.32 19.20 -11.63
CA ASP A 21 1.20 19.61 -12.45
C ASP A 21 0.60 18.47 -13.28
N GLY A 22 1.09 17.23 -13.08
CA GLY A 22 0.63 16.06 -13.82
C GLY A 22 1.25 15.89 -15.21
N LYS A 23 2.25 16.70 -15.56
CA LYS A 23 2.93 16.58 -16.85
C LYS A 23 4.03 15.53 -16.79
N VAL A 24 4.01 14.60 -17.74
CA VAL A 24 5.09 13.62 -17.93
C VAL A 24 6.34 14.36 -18.43
N VAL A 25 7.44 14.24 -17.64
CA VAL A 25 8.76 14.84 -17.98
C VAL A 25 9.75 13.80 -18.46
N GLN A 26 9.51 12.51 -18.15
CA GLN A 26 10.27 11.39 -18.69
C GLN A 26 9.35 10.17 -18.83
N GLY A 27 9.50 9.45 -19.94
CA GLY A 27 8.66 8.31 -20.34
C GLY A 27 7.85 8.62 -21.58
N ASP A 28 7.22 7.60 -22.15
CA ASP A 28 6.51 7.65 -23.44
C ASP A 28 5.03 7.28 -23.35
N LYS A 29 4.49 7.20 -22.14
CA LYS A 29 3.10 6.83 -21.85
C LYS A 29 2.33 7.98 -21.23
N ASP A 30 1.03 7.90 -21.29
CA ASP A 30 0.15 8.81 -20.57
C ASP A 30 0.10 8.45 -19.09
N VAL A 31 0.00 9.46 -18.23
CA VAL A 31 -0.20 9.26 -16.80
C VAL A 31 -1.62 8.76 -16.54
N ASN A 32 -1.74 7.79 -15.63
CA ASN A 32 -3.05 7.40 -15.12
C ASN A 32 -3.59 8.52 -14.20
N VAL A 33 -4.67 9.17 -14.62
CA VAL A 33 -5.26 10.34 -13.93
C VAL A 33 -5.68 10.00 -12.51
N ALA A 34 -6.33 8.86 -12.30
CA ALA A 34 -6.76 8.41 -10.97
C ALA A 34 -5.58 8.14 -10.04
N ALA A 35 -4.53 7.48 -10.53
CA ALA A 35 -3.32 7.26 -9.75
C ALA A 35 -2.64 8.59 -9.41
N PHE A 36 -2.55 9.53 -10.38
CA PHE A 36 -1.96 10.84 -10.14
C PHE A 36 -2.76 11.65 -9.10
N ALA A 37 -4.09 11.65 -9.17
CA ALA A 37 -4.95 12.34 -8.21
C ALA A 37 -4.67 11.88 -6.76
N ILE A 38 -4.56 10.57 -6.51
CA ILE A 38 -4.26 10.04 -5.19
C ILE A 38 -2.82 10.33 -4.77
N HIS A 39 -1.84 9.92 -5.59
CA HIS A 39 -0.42 9.96 -5.21
C HIS A 39 0.13 11.38 -5.10
N SER A 40 -0.24 12.29 -6.02
CA SER A 40 0.27 13.67 -5.98
C SER A 40 -0.20 14.42 -4.73
N ARG A 41 -1.45 14.21 -4.32
CA ARG A 41 -2.02 14.84 -3.12
C ARG A 41 -1.44 14.25 -1.85
N LEU A 42 -1.25 12.94 -1.82
CA LEU A 42 -0.59 12.26 -0.72
C LEU A 42 0.82 12.81 -0.49
N HIS A 43 1.66 12.85 -1.53
CA HIS A 43 3.04 13.37 -1.40
C HIS A 43 3.07 14.86 -1.04
N LYS A 44 2.10 15.65 -1.49
CA LYS A 44 1.96 17.06 -1.09
C LYS A 44 1.60 17.21 0.38
N ALA A 45 0.67 16.38 0.89
CA ALA A 45 0.21 16.42 2.27
C ALA A 45 1.23 15.82 3.25
N ARG A 46 2.07 14.87 2.80
CA ARG A 46 3.01 14.09 3.59
C ARG A 46 4.42 14.14 2.98
N PRO A 47 5.17 15.24 3.21
CA PRO A 47 6.54 15.38 2.69
C PRO A 47 7.53 14.32 3.20
N ASP A 48 7.21 13.64 4.30
CA ASP A 48 7.96 12.52 4.88
C ASP A 48 7.74 11.19 4.12
N VAL A 49 6.72 11.12 3.28
CA VAL A 49 6.40 9.94 2.46
C VAL A 49 7.11 10.05 1.11
N ASN A 50 8.09 9.19 0.88
CA ASN A 50 8.79 9.10 -0.41
C ASN A 50 8.24 7.99 -1.32
N ALA A 51 7.46 7.06 -0.78
CA ALA A 51 6.85 5.98 -1.54
C ALA A 51 5.43 5.68 -1.05
N ALA A 52 4.57 5.37 -2.00
CA ALA A 52 3.22 4.89 -1.74
C ALA A 52 2.89 3.71 -2.68
N ALA A 53 2.15 2.74 -2.17
CA ALA A 53 1.69 1.58 -2.92
C ALA A 53 0.17 1.45 -2.79
N HIS A 54 -0.50 1.33 -3.93
CA HIS A 54 -1.94 1.10 -4.03
C HIS A 54 -2.23 0.07 -5.11
N SER A 55 -3.13 -0.83 -4.85
CA SER A 55 -3.72 -1.70 -5.86
C SER A 55 -5.07 -2.28 -5.40
N HIS A 56 -5.78 -2.88 -6.34
CA HIS A 56 -7.04 -3.57 -6.09
C HIS A 56 -6.80 -5.07 -5.80
N SER A 57 -5.93 -5.37 -4.85
CA SER A 57 -5.63 -6.74 -4.43
C SER A 57 -6.87 -7.45 -3.88
N ILE A 58 -6.92 -8.77 -4.00
CA ILE A 58 -8.14 -9.53 -3.74
C ILE A 58 -8.63 -9.33 -2.30
N TYR A 59 -7.75 -9.51 -1.31
CA TYR A 59 -8.16 -9.49 0.09
C TYR A 59 -8.29 -8.06 0.63
N GLY A 60 -7.39 -7.16 0.26
CA GLY A 60 -7.48 -5.74 0.64
C GLY A 60 -8.72 -5.09 0.09
N ARG A 61 -9.04 -5.31 -1.19
CA ARG A 61 -10.27 -4.83 -1.81
C ARG A 61 -11.52 -5.45 -1.16
N THR A 62 -11.52 -6.77 -0.93
CA THR A 62 -12.65 -7.44 -0.28
C THR A 62 -12.85 -6.92 1.14
N PHE A 63 -11.77 -6.79 1.91
CA PHE A 63 -11.84 -6.26 3.28
C PHE A 63 -12.34 -4.81 3.31
N SER A 64 -11.93 -3.99 2.34
CA SER A 64 -12.35 -2.59 2.26
C SER A 64 -13.88 -2.42 2.16
N THR A 65 -14.59 -3.42 1.62
CA THR A 65 -16.07 -3.39 1.53
C THR A 65 -16.76 -3.50 2.89
N LEU A 66 -16.05 -3.94 3.93
CA LEU A 66 -16.60 -4.05 5.28
C LEU A 66 -16.68 -2.69 6.00
N GLY A 67 -16.03 -1.64 5.46
CA GLY A 67 -16.07 -0.29 6.01
C GLY A 67 -15.50 -0.17 7.43
N LYS A 68 -14.55 -1.02 7.80
CA LYS A 68 -13.91 -1.08 9.11
C LYS A 68 -12.39 -1.18 9.02
N LEU A 69 -11.72 -0.93 10.15
CA LEU A 69 -10.28 -1.14 10.31
C LEU A 69 -9.97 -2.61 10.61
N LEU A 70 -8.73 -3.03 10.39
CA LEU A 70 -8.23 -4.33 10.85
C LEU A 70 -8.17 -4.38 12.37
N ASP A 71 -8.63 -5.48 12.93
CA ASP A 71 -8.51 -5.78 14.34
C ASP A 71 -7.15 -6.43 14.66
N PRO A 72 -6.56 -6.19 15.84
CA PRO A 72 -5.29 -6.83 16.24
C PRO A 72 -5.51 -8.28 16.65
N ILE A 73 -5.89 -9.14 15.70
CA ILE A 73 -6.20 -10.56 15.94
C ILE A 73 -4.98 -11.49 15.83
N SER A 74 -3.85 -10.95 15.41
CA SER A 74 -2.59 -11.69 15.30
C SER A 74 -1.41 -10.76 15.54
N GLN A 75 -0.21 -11.32 15.72
CA GLN A 75 1.02 -10.55 15.84
C GLN A 75 1.19 -9.61 14.63
N ASP A 76 1.03 -10.11 13.41
CA ASP A 76 1.21 -9.33 12.20
C ASP A 76 0.17 -8.21 12.07
N ALA A 77 -1.07 -8.46 12.46
CA ALA A 77 -2.15 -7.47 12.45
C ALA A 77 -1.89 -6.32 13.43
N CYS A 78 -1.11 -6.53 14.49
CA CYS A 78 -0.70 -5.46 15.40
C CYS A 78 0.12 -4.36 14.71
N ALA A 79 0.80 -4.63 13.59
CA ALA A 79 1.50 -3.60 12.81
C ALA A 79 0.58 -2.45 12.39
N PHE A 80 -0.71 -2.73 12.24
CA PHE A 80 -1.74 -1.80 11.79
C PHE A 80 -2.57 -1.20 12.94
N TYR A 81 -2.39 -1.68 14.17
CA TYR A 81 -3.14 -1.19 15.32
C TYR A 81 -2.82 0.28 15.58
N GLU A 82 -3.85 1.15 15.54
CA GLU A 82 -3.72 2.62 15.60
C GLU A 82 -2.77 3.23 14.53
N ASN A 83 -2.44 2.47 13.49
CA ASN A 83 -1.54 2.85 12.40
C ASN A 83 -2.22 2.73 11.03
N GLN A 84 -3.55 2.81 11.01
CA GLN A 84 -4.39 2.72 9.81
C GLN A 84 -5.51 3.75 9.85
N GLY A 85 -5.80 4.35 8.70
CA GLY A 85 -6.93 5.22 8.47
C GLY A 85 -7.99 4.53 7.60
N ILE A 86 -9.17 5.12 7.49
CA ILE A 86 -10.20 4.68 6.57
C ILE A 86 -10.83 5.87 5.86
N TYR A 87 -10.89 5.81 4.53
CA TYR A 87 -11.64 6.72 3.68
C TYR A 87 -12.97 6.05 3.30
N LYS A 88 -14.11 6.69 3.59
CA LYS A 88 -15.44 6.09 3.46
C LYS A 88 -16.26 6.63 2.30
N ASP A 89 -15.88 7.76 1.73
CA ASP A 89 -16.69 8.48 0.75
C ASP A 89 -16.35 8.06 -0.69
N PHE A 90 -16.52 6.75 -0.98
CA PHE A 90 -16.27 6.21 -2.32
C PHE A 90 -17.24 6.82 -3.34
N SER A 91 -16.72 7.59 -4.27
CA SER A 91 -17.47 8.27 -5.33
C SER A 91 -17.37 7.59 -6.70
N GLY A 92 -16.60 6.51 -6.81
CA GLY A 92 -16.30 5.83 -8.06
C GLY A 92 -14.81 5.86 -8.41
N VAL A 93 -14.50 6.14 -9.67
CA VAL A 93 -13.10 6.34 -10.09
C VAL A 93 -12.64 7.72 -9.60
N VAL A 94 -11.49 7.76 -8.92
CA VAL A 94 -10.91 9.02 -8.43
C VAL A 94 -10.42 9.83 -9.64
N GLU A 95 -11.19 10.79 -10.06
CA GLU A 95 -10.83 11.68 -11.17
C GLU A 95 -10.52 13.10 -10.70
N GLU A 96 -11.03 13.46 -9.51
CA GLU A 96 -10.89 14.80 -8.96
C GLU A 96 -9.78 14.86 -7.91
N VAL A 97 -9.06 15.94 -7.92
CA VAL A 97 -7.94 16.22 -7.03
C VAL A 97 -8.41 16.33 -5.58
N ASP A 98 -9.62 16.80 -5.35
CA ASP A 98 -10.21 16.98 -4.02
C ASP A 98 -10.41 15.66 -3.29
N GLU A 99 -10.74 14.57 -4.00
CA GLU A 99 -10.83 13.24 -3.40
C GLU A 99 -9.46 12.74 -2.93
N GLY A 100 -8.39 13.06 -3.68
CA GLY A 100 -7.02 12.76 -3.25
C GLY A 100 -6.64 13.47 -1.95
N ASP A 101 -7.09 14.70 -1.73
CA ASP A 101 -6.87 15.43 -0.47
C ASP A 101 -7.63 14.78 0.70
N GLU A 102 -8.87 14.32 0.50
CA GLU A 102 -9.63 13.63 1.54
C GLU A 102 -9.04 12.24 1.86
N ILE A 103 -8.51 11.52 0.87
CA ILE A 103 -7.76 10.27 1.09
C ILE A 103 -6.50 10.54 1.92
N ALA A 104 -5.72 11.58 1.57
CA ALA A 104 -4.54 11.96 2.33
C ALA A 104 -4.88 12.36 3.77
N LYS A 105 -5.99 13.04 3.98
CA LYS A 105 -6.52 13.41 5.30
C LYS A 105 -6.96 12.17 6.10
N ALA A 106 -7.63 11.21 5.47
CA ALA A 106 -8.01 9.94 6.09
C ALA A 106 -6.80 9.10 6.52
N LEU A 107 -5.72 9.11 5.72
CA LEU A 107 -4.45 8.51 6.09
C LEU A 107 -3.84 9.22 7.33
N GLY A 108 -3.85 10.56 7.35
CA GLY A 108 -3.24 11.34 8.43
C GLY A 108 -1.74 11.06 8.56
N ASP A 109 -1.28 10.81 9.78
CA ASP A 109 0.12 10.47 10.13
C ASP A 109 0.43 8.96 10.02
N LYS A 110 -0.55 8.16 9.63
CA LYS A 110 -0.48 6.69 9.62
C LYS A 110 0.27 6.16 8.40
N LYS A 111 0.59 4.88 8.42
CA LYS A 111 1.28 4.18 7.33
C LYS A 111 0.33 3.57 6.29
N VAL A 112 -0.95 3.37 6.65
CA VAL A 112 -1.92 2.66 5.81
C VAL A 112 -3.27 3.35 5.82
N ALA A 113 -3.96 3.36 4.68
CA ALA A 113 -5.37 3.71 4.58
C ALA A 113 -6.17 2.60 3.88
N ILE A 114 -7.35 2.30 4.42
CA ILE A 114 -8.36 1.49 3.76
C ILE A 114 -9.26 2.44 2.98
N LEU A 115 -9.33 2.26 1.67
CA LEU A 115 -10.25 2.99 0.81
C LEU A 115 -11.51 2.14 0.64
N GLN A 116 -12.59 2.51 1.31
CA GLN A 116 -13.83 1.72 1.34
C GLN A 116 -14.33 1.43 -0.09
N ASN A 117 -14.70 0.18 -0.37
CA ASN A 117 -15.14 -0.33 -1.68
C ASN A 117 -14.10 -0.20 -2.81
N HIS A 118 -12.85 0.15 -2.51
CA HIS A 118 -11.82 0.43 -3.50
C HIS A 118 -10.58 -0.47 -3.31
N GLY A 119 -9.93 -0.39 -2.15
CA GLY A 119 -8.72 -1.16 -1.88
C GLY A 119 -7.93 -0.65 -0.69
N ILE A 120 -6.61 -0.87 -0.72
CA ILE A 120 -5.68 -0.40 0.31
C ILE A 120 -4.60 0.49 -0.28
N LEU A 121 -4.17 1.47 0.50
CA LEU A 121 -3.09 2.38 0.21
C LEU A 121 -2.08 2.31 1.35
N THR A 122 -0.80 2.14 1.04
CA THR A 122 0.27 2.10 2.04
C THR A 122 1.39 3.07 1.71
N THR A 123 2.12 3.51 2.72
CA THR A 123 3.14 4.54 2.59
C THR A 123 4.42 4.19 3.33
N GLY A 124 5.52 4.80 2.92
CA GLY A 124 6.81 4.64 3.59
C GLY A 124 7.85 5.67 3.14
N PRO A 125 8.95 5.80 3.87
CA PRO A 125 10.10 6.61 3.48
C PRO A 125 10.89 5.98 2.32
N SER A 126 10.60 4.72 1.96
CA SER A 126 11.16 4.01 0.80
C SER A 126 10.15 3.05 0.19
N VAL A 127 10.40 2.63 -1.05
CA VAL A 127 9.59 1.63 -1.76
C VAL A 127 9.53 0.32 -0.98
N ASP A 128 10.64 -0.15 -0.43
CA ASP A 128 10.73 -1.39 0.35
C ASP A 128 9.75 -1.38 1.52
N ILE A 129 9.73 -0.28 2.27
CA ILE A 129 8.89 -0.13 3.45
C ILE A 129 7.41 -0.02 3.05
N ALA A 130 7.09 0.78 2.03
CA ALA A 130 5.72 0.89 1.53
C ALA A 130 5.18 -0.47 1.04
N LEU A 131 6.00 -1.26 0.34
CA LEU A 131 5.64 -2.58 -0.15
C LEU A 131 5.54 -3.61 0.98
N TRP A 132 6.39 -3.53 2.02
CA TRP A 132 6.25 -4.42 3.18
C TRP A 132 4.89 -4.20 3.87
N PHE A 133 4.51 -2.95 4.12
CA PHE A 133 3.19 -2.63 4.68
C PHE A 133 2.07 -3.12 3.78
N TYR A 134 2.22 -2.98 2.45
CA TYR A 134 1.23 -3.44 1.48
C TYR A 134 1.02 -4.96 1.55
N MET A 135 2.09 -5.73 1.44
CA MET A 135 2.04 -7.20 1.46
C MET A 135 1.53 -7.73 2.80
N SER A 136 1.95 -7.10 3.91
CA SER A 136 1.51 -7.47 5.25
C SER A 136 0.02 -7.16 5.46
N MET A 137 -0.43 -5.98 4.99
CA MET A 137 -1.84 -5.58 5.06
C MET A 137 -2.73 -6.54 4.27
N GLU A 138 -2.34 -6.90 3.04
CA GLU A 138 -3.07 -7.86 2.21
C GLU A 138 -3.24 -9.21 2.91
N ARG A 139 -2.17 -9.73 3.54
CA ARG A 139 -2.21 -10.99 4.31
C ARG A 139 -3.07 -10.87 5.57
N CYS A 140 -3.01 -9.76 6.27
CA CYS A 140 -3.84 -9.52 7.45
C CYS A 140 -5.32 -9.39 7.08
N CYS A 141 -5.65 -8.75 5.95
CA CYS A 141 -7.00 -8.73 5.40
C CYS A 141 -7.50 -10.16 5.12
N GLN A 142 -6.69 -10.98 4.46
CA GLN A 142 -7.01 -12.39 4.22
C GLN A 142 -7.26 -13.14 5.53
N ALA A 143 -6.36 -13.03 6.48
CA ALA A 143 -6.44 -13.73 7.76
C ALA A 143 -7.71 -13.34 8.53
N GLN A 144 -8.04 -12.04 8.59
CA GLN A 144 -9.22 -11.58 9.29
C GLN A 144 -10.51 -12.00 8.59
N LEU A 145 -10.60 -11.91 7.27
CA LEU A 145 -11.76 -12.40 6.51
C LEU A 145 -12.00 -13.89 6.75
N MET A 146 -10.97 -14.71 6.76
CA MET A 146 -11.07 -16.14 7.03
C MET A 146 -11.46 -16.44 8.48
N ALA A 147 -10.88 -15.71 9.45
CA ALA A 147 -11.20 -15.88 10.85
C ALA A 147 -12.65 -15.50 11.16
N GLU A 148 -13.14 -14.39 10.60
CA GLU A 148 -14.54 -13.93 10.77
C GLU A 148 -15.55 -14.87 10.10
N ALA A 149 -15.19 -15.49 8.97
CA ALA A 149 -16.02 -16.51 8.34
C ALA A 149 -16.11 -17.79 9.19
N ALA A 150 -15.08 -18.11 9.96
CA ALA A 150 -15.05 -19.27 10.85
C ALA A 150 -15.68 -19.01 12.21
N GLY A 151 -15.80 -17.74 12.64
CA GLY A 151 -16.35 -17.38 13.95
C GLY A 151 -15.98 -15.97 14.37
N LYS A 152 -16.02 -15.71 15.68
CA LYS A 152 -15.65 -14.40 16.24
C LYS A 152 -14.16 -14.45 16.66
N PRO A 153 -13.27 -13.71 15.99
CA PRO A 153 -11.88 -13.62 16.37
C PRO A 153 -11.70 -13.04 17.79
N ILE A 154 -10.62 -13.43 18.45
CA ILE A 154 -10.21 -12.85 19.72
C ILE A 154 -9.08 -11.88 19.46
N SER A 155 -9.31 -10.59 19.75
CA SER A 155 -8.27 -9.57 19.64
C SER A 155 -7.30 -9.65 20.83
N VAL A 156 -6.04 -9.30 20.60
CA VAL A 156 -5.06 -9.09 21.67
C VAL A 156 -5.39 -7.81 22.45
N SER A 157 -4.88 -7.68 23.65
CA SER A 157 -5.10 -6.47 24.47
C SER A 157 -4.46 -5.25 23.82
N HIS A 158 -5.00 -4.06 24.15
CA HIS A 158 -4.44 -2.78 23.71
C HIS A 158 -2.93 -2.66 23.98
N GLU A 159 -2.53 -2.94 25.23
CA GLU A 159 -1.12 -2.88 25.65
C GLU A 159 -0.22 -3.79 24.81
N THR A 160 -0.67 -5.04 24.58
CA THR A 160 0.06 -5.99 23.75
C THR A 160 0.13 -5.53 22.29
N ALA A 161 -0.96 -5.03 21.75
CA ALA A 161 -1.01 -4.55 20.35
C ALA A 161 -0.07 -3.37 20.12
N VAL A 162 -0.06 -2.37 21.01
CA VAL A 162 0.84 -1.22 20.94
C VAL A 162 2.30 -1.64 21.04
N LYS A 163 2.67 -2.43 22.06
CA LYS A 163 4.03 -2.94 22.23
C LYS A 163 4.51 -3.75 21.03
N THR A 164 3.64 -4.57 20.46
CA THR A 164 3.96 -5.40 19.29
C THR A 164 4.17 -4.51 18.07
N ARG A 165 3.28 -3.52 17.82
CA ARG A 165 3.42 -2.56 16.73
C ARG A 165 4.77 -1.84 16.78
N GLU A 166 5.16 -1.31 17.92
CA GLU A 166 6.42 -0.59 18.09
C GLU A 166 7.63 -1.44 17.72
N PHE A 167 7.55 -2.75 17.97
CA PHE A 167 8.63 -3.68 17.65
C PHE A 167 8.66 -4.08 16.16
N ILE A 168 7.50 -4.40 15.54
CA ILE A 168 7.46 -4.99 14.19
C ILE A 168 7.19 -3.98 13.08
N ALA A 169 6.60 -2.82 13.38
CA ALA A 169 6.17 -1.84 12.38
C ALA A 169 7.08 -0.59 12.29
N ASN A 170 8.28 -0.67 12.86
CA ASN A 170 9.30 0.36 12.64
C ASN A 170 9.97 0.19 11.27
N ASP A 171 10.57 1.26 10.75
CA ASP A 171 11.09 1.29 9.38
C ASP A 171 12.24 0.28 9.15
N ILE A 172 13.06 0.01 10.16
CA ILE A 172 14.16 -0.97 10.05
C ILE A 172 13.60 -2.39 9.95
N ALA A 173 12.64 -2.74 10.81
CA ALA A 173 11.99 -4.05 10.79
C ALA A 173 11.24 -4.28 9.48
N ALA A 174 10.52 -3.26 8.99
CA ALA A 174 9.80 -3.31 7.73
C ALA A 174 10.74 -3.51 6.54
N TRP A 175 11.83 -2.72 6.48
CA TRP A 175 12.85 -2.87 5.45
C TRP A 175 13.48 -4.27 5.47
N ALA A 176 13.95 -4.73 6.62
CA ALA A 176 14.60 -6.03 6.75
C ALA A 176 13.66 -7.20 6.37
N SER A 177 12.38 -7.09 6.75
CA SER A 177 11.38 -8.12 6.44
C SER A 177 10.97 -8.16 4.96
N TYR A 178 11.17 -7.08 4.21
CA TYR A 178 10.92 -7.03 2.77
C TYR A 178 12.04 -7.69 1.96
N GLN A 179 13.31 -7.61 2.41
CA GLN A 179 14.46 -8.04 1.62
C GLN A 179 14.37 -9.48 1.07
N PRO A 180 13.88 -10.49 1.81
CA PRO A 180 13.71 -11.84 1.25
C PRO A 180 12.74 -11.92 0.07
N ALA A 181 11.72 -11.05 0.02
CA ALA A 181 10.79 -10.98 -1.10
C ALA A 181 11.45 -10.34 -2.33
N PHE A 182 12.25 -9.29 -2.12
CA PHE A 182 13.04 -8.66 -3.16
C PHE A 182 14.08 -9.63 -3.75
N ASP A 183 14.85 -10.30 -2.90
CA ASP A 183 15.83 -11.30 -3.32
C ASP A 183 15.21 -12.44 -4.14
N LYS A 184 14.01 -12.85 -3.74
CA LYS A 184 13.26 -13.88 -4.47
C LYS A 184 12.89 -13.41 -5.87
N ILE A 185 12.35 -12.20 -6.02
CA ILE A 185 11.94 -11.71 -7.34
C ILE A 185 13.13 -11.47 -8.26
N VAL A 186 14.25 -10.95 -7.72
CA VAL A 186 15.50 -10.78 -8.48
C VAL A 186 16.03 -12.11 -8.98
N LYS A 187 15.97 -13.18 -8.15
CA LYS A 187 16.35 -14.53 -8.59
C LYS A 187 15.43 -15.09 -9.67
N MET A 188 14.16 -14.77 -9.62
CA MET A 188 13.18 -15.24 -10.62
C MET A 188 13.20 -14.43 -11.91
N GLN A 189 13.59 -13.17 -11.83
CA GLN A 189 13.65 -12.20 -12.93
C GLN A 189 14.95 -11.40 -12.85
N PRO A 190 16.10 -12.02 -13.23
CA PRO A 190 17.41 -11.38 -13.09
C PRO A 190 17.54 -10.08 -13.89
N ASP A 191 16.82 -9.95 -15.00
CA ASP A 191 16.73 -8.77 -15.85
C ASP A 191 16.01 -7.57 -15.20
N LEU A 192 15.47 -7.75 -13.99
CA LEU A 192 14.82 -6.67 -13.23
C LEU A 192 15.80 -5.55 -12.86
N LEU A 193 17.07 -5.87 -12.69
CA LEU A 193 18.14 -4.93 -12.28
C LEU A 193 18.91 -4.30 -13.46
N ASP A 194 18.70 -4.78 -14.69
CA ASP A 194 19.33 -4.27 -15.92
C ASP A 194 18.52 -3.05 -16.46
#